data_9d1db614ab5b240545cc993e755806a3
#
_entry.id   9d1db614ab5b240545cc993e755806a3
#
_cell.length_a   1.000
_cell.length_b   1.000
_cell.length_c   1.000
_cell.angle_alpha   90.00
_cell.angle_beta   90.00
_cell.angle_gamma   90.00
#
_symmetry.space_group_name_H-M   'P 1'
#
loop_
_entity.id
_entity.type
_entity.pdbx_description
1 polymer ?
#
loop_
_entity_poly.entity_id
_entity_poly.type
_entity_poly.pdbx_seq_one_letter_code
_entity_poly.pdbx_strand_id
1 'polypeptide(L)' 'MKENRKTPYYVINHKGEVLGVVTGGRGIKRYLQEQDAHAVGNGNHRIKGGDIVYFMGVIK' A
#
# COMPACT_ATOMS: atom_id res chain seq x y z
N MET A 1 -14.47 -1.78 -16.75
CA MET A 1 -14.38 -1.20 -16.26
C MET A 1 -14.15 -1.05 -15.03
N LYS A 2 -14.38 -1.41 -14.23
CA LYS A 2 -14.21 -1.32 -12.99
C LYS A 2 -13.41 -2.31 -12.42
N GLU A 3 -12.75 -3.09 -13.14
CA GLU A 3 -12.00 -4.13 -12.60
C GLU A 3 -10.85 -3.63 -11.84
N ASN A 4 -10.42 -2.41 -12.00
CA ASN A 4 -9.28 -1.95 -11.24
C ASN A 4 -9.50 -1.96 -9.75
N ARG A 5 -10.74 -2.01 -9.34
CA ARG A 5 -11.01 -2.07 -7.93
C ARG A 5 -10.54 -3.33 -7.27
N LYS A 6 -10.32 -4.37 -8.06
CA LYS A 6 -9.90 -5.65 -7.52
C LYS A 6 -8.45 -5.96 -7.79
N THR A 7 -7.72 -5.01 -8.33
CA THR A 7 -6.30 -5.24 -8.58
C THR A 7 -5.56 -5.35 -7.27
N PRO A 8 -4.84 -6.43 -7.04
CA PRO A 8 -4.09 -6.55 -5.80
C PRO A 8 -2.80 -5.74 -5.85
N TYR A 9 -2.38 -5.27 -4.69
CA TYR A 9 -1.15 -4.53 -4.57
C TYR A 9 -0.37 -5.07 -3.39
N TYR A 10 0.94 -5.22 -3.55
CA TYR A 10 1.80 -5.57 -2.44
C TYR A 10 2.10 -4.31 -1.64
N VAL A 11 2.13 -4.44 -0.33
CA VAL A 11 2.59 -3.38 0.56
C VAL A 11 4.04 -3.71 0.87
N ILE A 12 4.96 -2.89 0.41
CA ILE A 12 6.39 -3.20 0.48
C ILE A 12 7.09 -2.11 1.28
N ASN A 13 7.92 -2.52 2.26
CA ASN A 13 8.59 -1.55 3.09
C ASN A 13 9.93 -1.14 2.45
N HIS A 14 10.65 -0.24 3.10
CA HIS A 14 11.88 0.30 2.52
C HIS A 14 13.00 -0.73 2.47
N LYS A 15 12.84 -1.87 3.11
CA LYS A 15 13.82 -2.93 3.02
C LYS A 15 13.48 -3.92 1.93
N GLY A 16 12.39 -3.70 1.22
CA GLY A 16 11.98 -4.60 0.16
C GLY A 16 11.14 -5.77 0.64
N GLU A 17 10.71 -5.75 1.87
CA GLU A 17 9.90 -6.83 2.41
C GLU A 17 8.43 -6.59 2.12
N VAL A 18 7.72 -7.64 1.76
CA VAL A 18 6.30 -7.56 1.51
C VAL A 18 5.58 -7.73 2.84
N LEU A 19 4.89 -6.68 3.28
CA LEU A 19 4.19 -6.71 4.55
C LEU A 19 2.77 -7.24 4.41
N GLY A 20 2.21 -7.20 3.23
CA GLY A 20 0.87 -7.70 3.02
C GLY A 20 0.38 -7.38 1.63
N VAL A 21 -0.88 -7.70 1.39
CA VAL A 21 -1.51 -7.45 0.10
C VAL A 21 -2.82 -6.74 0.36
N VAL A 22 -3.10 -5.70 -0.41
CA VAL A 22 -4.37 -4.99 -0.34
C VAL A 22 -4.99 -5.03 -1.72
N THR A 23 -6.29 -4.79 -1.80
CA THR A 23 -7.00 -4.91 -3.05
C THR A 23 -7.57 -3.57 -3.48
N GLY A 24 -7.11 -3.08 -4.62
CA GLY A 24 -7.64 -1.87 -5.23
C GLY A 24 -7.35 -0.62 -4.45
N GLY A 25 -7.82 0.50 -4.97
CA GLY A 25 -7.63 1.78 -4.31
C GLY A 25 -8.30 1.86 -2.96
N ARG A 26 -9.44 1.18 -2.82
CA ARG A 26 -10.09 1.16 -1.53
C ARG A 26 -9.30 0.40 -0.50
N GLY A 27 -8.68 -0.70 -0.89
CA GLY A 27 -7.86 -1.46 0.03
C GLY A 27 -6.65 -0.68 0.49
N ILE A 28 -6.03 0.05 -0.44
CA ILE A 28 -4.90 0.89 -0.11
C ILE A 28 -5.34 1.97 0.89
N LYS A 29 -6.46 2.62 0.61
CA LYS A 29 -6.93 3.69 1.47
C LYS A 29 -7.24 3.18 2.88
N ARG A 30 -7.91 2.03 2.95
CA ARG A 30 -8.24 1.45 4.24
C ARG A 30 -6.97 1.09 5.02
N TYR A 31 -6.00 0.51 4.33
CA TYR A 31 -4.75 0.15 4.97
C TYR A 31 -4.07 1.39 5.55
N LEU A 32 -4.01 2.46 4.77
CA LEU A 32 -3.38 3.68 5.23
C LEU A 32 -4.10 4.27 6.43
N GLN A 33 -5.41 4.18 6.44
CA GLN A 33 -6.18 4.69 7.58
C GLN A 33 -5.93 3.85 8.82
N GLU A 34 -5.88 2.54 8.67
CA GLU A 34 -5.67 1.66 9.81
C GLU A 34 -4.27 1.84 10.39
N GLN A 35 -3.32 2.19 9.55
CA GLN A 35 -1.95 2.39 9.98
C GLN A 35 -1.68 3.84 10.41
N ASP A 36 -2.69 4.71 10.28
CA ASP A 36 -2.53 6.12 10.59
C ASP A 36 -1.34 6.65 9.80
N ALA A 37 -1.28 6.31 8.54
CA ALA A 37 -0.13 6.58 7.70
C ALA A 37 -0.10 8.02 7.20
N HIS A 38 1.09 8.51 6.93
CA HIS A 38 1.28 9.86 6.42
C HIS A 38 2.12 9.81 5.15
N ALA A 39 1.71 10.56 4.15
CA ALA A 39 2.45 10.62 2.91
C ALA A 39 3.81 11.29 3.12
N VAL A 40 4.85 10.68 2.58
CA VAL A 40 6.19 11.24 2.70
C VAL A 40 6.80 11.52 1.33
N GLY A 41 6.00 11.40 0.27
CA GLY A 41 6.44 11.78 -1.07
C GLY A 41 6.61 10.60 -1.99
N ASN A 42 6.46 10.86 -3.29
CA ASN A 42 6.70 9.86 -4.32
C ASN A 42 5.93 8.56 -4.12
N GLY A 43 4.73 8.63 -3.62
CA GLY A 43 3.92 7.44 -3.42
C GLY A 43 4.27 6.65 -2.17
N ASN A 44 5.20 7.14 -1.37
CA ASN A 44 5.59 6.47 -0.13
C ASN A 44 4.81 7.02 1.05
N HIS A 45 4.60 6.18 2.05
CA HIS A 45 3.85 6.57 3.25
C HIS A 45 4.54 6.00 4.47
N ARG A 46 4.56 6.77 5.55
CA ARG A 46 5.09 6.27 6.81
C ARG A 46 3.94 5.69 7.61
N ILE A 47 4.07 4.45 8.04
CA ILE A 47 3.01 3.78 8.77
C ILE A 47 3.30 3.80 10.26
N LYS A 48 2.35 3.23 11.03
CA LYS A 48 2.37 3.33 12.48
C LYS A 48 3.65 2.86 13.13
N GLY A 49 4.27 1.87 12.66
CA GLY A 49 5.51 1.38 13.24
C GLY A 49 6.76 2.16 12.85
N GLY A 50 6.61 3.18 12.03
CA GLY A 50 7.74 3.97 11.58
C GLY A 50 8.30 3.56 10.24
N ASP A 51 7.85 2.43 9.71
CA ASP A 51 8.33 1.97 8.42
C ASP A 51 7.75 2.82 7.30
N ILE A 52 8.48 2.93 6.23
CA ILE A 52 8.00 3.61 5.04
C ILE A 52 7.65 2.54 4.04
N VAL A 53 6.44 2.61 3.50
CA VAL A 53 5.95 1.60 2.58
C VAL A 53 5.48 2.23 1.28
N TYR A 54 5.44 1.42 0.24
CA TYR A 54 4.83 1.83 -1.02
C TYR A 54 4.03 0.63 -1.53
N PHE A 55 3.20 0.89 -2.55
CA PHE A 55 2.32 -0.13 -3.07
C PHE A 55 2.72 -0.46 -4.49
N MET A 56 2.86 -1.75 -4.77
CA MET A 56 3.25 -2.20 -6.10
C MET A 56 2.15 -3.10 -6.64
N GLY A 57 1.63 -2.78 -7.81
CA GLY A 57 0.59 -3.59 -8.43
C GLY A 57 1.12 -4.98 -8.76
N VAL A 58 0.30 -5.98 -8.51
CA VAL A 58 0.66 -7.33 -8.86
C VAL A 58 0.26 -7.54 -10.30
N ILE A 59 1.21 -7.89 -11.13
CA ILE A 59 0.96 -8.09 -12.55
C ILE A 59 0.94 -9.56 -12.84
N LYS A 60 -0.14 -10.02 -13.51
CA LYS A 60 -0.26 -11.42 -13.78
C LYS A 60 0.29 -11.82 -15.02
#